data_2a472956d2d2c19093c1043161b80a28
#
_entry.id   2a472956d2d2c19093c1043161b80a28
#
_cell.length_a   1.000
_cell.length_b   1.000
_cell.length_c   1.000
_cell.angle_alpha   90.00
_cell.angle_beta   90.00
_cell.angle_gamma   90.00
#
_symmetry.space_group_name_H-M   'P 1'
#
loop_
_entity.id
_entity.type
_entity.pdbx_description
1 polymer ?
#
loop_
_entity_poly.entity_id
_entity_poly.type
_entity_poly.pdbx_seq_one_letter_code
_entity_poly.pdbx_strand_id
1 'polypeptide(L)'
;MVGIMEWKVEKGRRVRLERDWLLGLPCQRATVPVGEGMRERARLRRVTRGARELVRAGVRRVLTQAGFPCWEELKEAGLRPVETEAFCQMLAPSLALAALRCRDRRPERSAVLLSGPGVSPALFRAAEQLCPQVRDLAVDAGEAGEELAAWLRAEFGAAVRPPDGVEADVTLCFGPSPAAGEMVFRLYGPTPDLAGFRPAVRGVELPAGLDRLPLLAMLWEEGRIGGERLNVLPPNTKLLT
;
A
#
# COMPACT_ATOMS: atom_id res chain seq x y z
N MET A 1 15.67 4.57 -10.71
CA MET A 1 14.80 5.11 -11.79
C MET A 1 13.59 4.21 -11.92
N VAL A 2 12.40 4.79 -11.95
CA VAL A 2 11.11 4.08 -12.07
C VAL A 2 10.60 4.20 -13.51
N GLY A 3 9.91 3.16 -13.99
CA GLY A 3 9.19 3.17 -15.25
C GLY A 3 7.70 3.26 -15.08
N ILE A 4 7.05 3.67 -16.13
CA ILE A 4 5.60 3.63 -16.27
C ILE A 4 5.29 2.80 -17.51
N MET A 5 4.46 1.76 -17.37
CA MET A 5 3.93 1.00 -18.50
C MET A 5 2.45 1.33 -18.65
N GLU A 6 2.10 1.92 -19.76
CA GLU A 6 0.75 2.39 -20.03
C GLU A 6 0.19 1.79 -21.33
N TRP A 7 -1.04 1.34 -21.29
CA TRP A 7 -1.79 1.00 -22.48
C TRP A 7 -2.58 2.19 -22.96
N LYS A 8 -2.48 2.45 -24.26
CA LYS A 8 -3.27 3.48 -24.87
C LYS A 8 -4.03 2.93 -26.06
N VAL A 9 -5.35 3.12 -26.06
CA VAL A 9 -6.18 2.76 -27.21
C VAL A 9 -5.91 3.78 -28.31
N GLU A 10 -5.04 3.45 -29.24
CA GLU A 10 -4.66 4.32 -30.36
C GLU A 10 -4.27 3.53 -31.60
N LYS A 11 -4.40 4.18 -32.78
CA LYS A 11 -3.91 3.65 -34.03
C LYS A 11 -2.38 3.73 -34.04
N GLY A 12 -1.71 2.61 -33.91
CA GLY A 12 -0.25 2.57 -33.94
C GLY A 12 0.29 1.15 -33.81
N ARG A 13 1.55 0.94 -34.18
CA ARG A 13 2.23 -0.36 -34.07
C ARG A 13 3.48 -0.31 -33.21
N ARG A 14 4.04 0.90 -32.97
CA ARG A 14 5.31 1.06 -32.27
C ARG A 14 5.06 1.44 -30.83
N VAL A 15 5.74 0.79 -29.92
CA VAL A 15 5.87 1.24 -28.54
C VAL A 15 6.68 2.54 -28.54
N ARG A 16 6.22 3.53 -27.81
CA ARG A 16 6.95 4.78 -27.59
C ARG A 16 7.57 4.76 -26.20
N LEU A 17 8.84 5.11 -26.12
CA LEU A 17 9.55 5.31 -24.88
C LEU A 17 9.90 6.78 -24.77
N GLU A 18 9.47 7.42 -23.70
CA GLU A 18 9.65 8.85 -23.46
C GLU A 18 10.17 9.08 -22.04
N ARG A 19 11.03 10.08 -21.87
CA ARG A 19 11.36 10.60 -20.55
C ARG A 19 10.21 11.44 -20.06
N ASP A 20 9.82 11.25 -18.80
CA ASP A 20 8.69 11.94 -18.21
C ASP A 20 9.01 12.31 -16.76
N TRP A 21 8.18 13.14 -16.17
CA TRP A 21 8.29 13.58 -14.78
C TRP A 21 7.01 13.25 -14.03
N LEU A 22 7.11 12.44 -13.03
CA LEU A 22 5.99 12.05 -12.19
C LEU A 22 6.11 12.73 -10.83
N LEU A 23 5.36 13.82 -10.61
CA LEU A 23 5.41 14.61 -9.38
C LEU A 23 6.85 14.97 -8.93
N GLY A 24 7.66 15.43 -9.89
CA GLY A 24 9.05 15.81 -9.66
C GLY A 24 10.05 14.64 -9.64
N LEU A 25 9.63 13.41 -9.93
CA LEU A 25 10.51 12.27 -10.12
C LEU A 25 10.76 12.00 -11.60
N PRO A 26 12.02 11.86 -12.04
CA PRO A 26 12.31 11.47 -13.40
C PRO A 26 11.92 9.99 -13.60
N CYS A 27 11.14 9.72 -14.62
CA CYS A 27 10.71 8.38 -14.99
C CYS A 27 10.83 8.12 -16.49
N GLN A 28 10.76 6.85 -16.87
CA GLN A 28 10.66 6.41 -18.26
C GLN A 28 9.24 5.89 -18.50
N ARG A 29 8.55 6.47 -19.45
CA ARG A 29 7.19 6.07 -19.83
C ARG A 29 7.23 5.24 -21.11
N ALA A 30 6.75 4.00 -21.05
CA ALA A 30 6.52 3.16 -22.20
C ALA A 30 5.02 3.12 -22.52
N THR A 31 4.62 3.76 -23.62
CA THR A 31 3.24 3.71 -24.11
C THR A 31 3.11 2.59 -25.13
N VAL A 32 2.24 1.63 -24.81
CA VAL A 32 1.93 0.49 -25.65
C VAL A 32 0.61 0.73 -26.38
N PRO A 33 0.62 0.94 -27.71
CA PRO A 33 -0.61 1.12 -28.47
C PRO A 33 -1.39 -0.20 -28.55
N VAL A 34 -2.65 -0.16 -28.14
CA VAL A 34 -3.57 -1.31 -28.18
C VAL A 34 -4.77 -0.94 -29.05
N GLY A 35 -4.98 -1.64 -30.15
CA GLY A 35 -6.15 -1.45 -31.00
C GLY A 35 -7.35 -2.25 -30.53
N GLU A 36 -8.55 -1.77 -30.85
CA GLU A 36 -9.78 -2.56 -30.66
C GLU A 36 -9.69 -3.88 -31.43
N GLY A 37 -10.04 -5.00 -30.79
CA GLY A 37 -9.99 -6.34 -31.39
C GLY A 37 -8.58 -6.90 -31.61
N MET A 38 -7.54 -6.29 -31.03
CA MET A 38 -6.18 -6.82 -31.14
C MET A 38 -6.07 -8.21 -30.52
N ARG A 39 -5.51 -9.17 -31.30
CA ARG A 39 -5.24 -10.53 -30.81
C ARG A 39 -4.30 -10.48 -29.60
N GLU A 40 -4.58 -11.29 -28.59
CA GLU A 40 -3.81 -11.37 -27.34
C GLU A 40 -2.30 -11.55 -27.59
N ARG A 41 -1.90 -12.48 -28.46
CA ARG A 41 -0.48 -12.67 -28.81
C ARG A 41 0.20 -11.39 -29.34
N ALA A 42 -0.53 -10.57 -30.09
CA ALA A 42 0.02 -9.31 -30.60
C ALA A 42 0.17 -8.27 -29.48
N ARG A 43 -0.78 -8.25 -28.55
CA ARG A 43 -0.74 -7.41 -27.34
C ARG A 43 0.46 -7.78 -26.45
N LEU A 44 0.60 -9.06 -26.10
CA LEU A 44 1.72 -9.57 -25.30
C LEU A 44 3.07 -9.22 -25.91
N ARG A 45 3.25 -9.45 -27.23
CA ARG A 45 4.49 -9.06 -27.94
C ARG A 45 4.82 -7.57 -27.83
N ARG A 46 3.81 -6.70 -27.84
CA ARG A 46 4.02 -5.25 -27.68
C ARG A 46 4.40 -4.90 -26.25
N VAL A 47 3.74 -5.50 -25.25
CA VAL A 47 4.08 -5.33 -23.84
C VAL A 47 5.51 -5.80 -23.58
N THR A 48 5.88 -6.99 -24.03
CA THR A 48 7.26 -7.51 -23.89
C THR A 48 8.29 -6.58 -24.55
N ARG A 49 7.98 -5.99 -25.71
CA ARG A 49 8.86 -5.01 -26.34
C ARG A 49 9.00 -3.78 -25.48
N GLY A 50 7.90 -3.20 -24.96
CA GLY A 50 7.93 -2.04 -24.06
C GLY A 50 8.71 -2.32 -22.80
N ALA A 51 8.53 -3.50 -22.21
CA ALA A 51 9.27 -3.94 -21.03
C ALA A 51 10.79 -3.99 -21.29
N ARG A 52 11.21 -4.56 -22.41
CA ARG A 52 12.62 -4.62 -22.81
C ARG A 52 13.23 -3.22 -23.04
N GLU A 53 12.47 -2.29 -23.64
CA GLU A 53 12.94 -0.90 -23.78
C GLU A 53 13.10 -0.21 -22.44
N LEU A 54 12.16 -0.40 -21.48
CA LEU A 54 12.31 0.10 -20.10
C LEU A 54 13.56 -0.48 -19.43
N VAL A 55 13.78 -1.78 -19.54
CA VAL A 55 14.96 -2.45 -18.96
C VAL A 55 16.27 -1.93 -19.58
N ARG A 56 16.31 -1.70 -20.89
CA ARG A 56 17.46 -1.09 -21.58
C ARG A 56 17.72 0.34 -21.12
N ALA A 57 16.66 1.08 -20.77
CA ALA A 57 16.75 2.41 -20.17
C ALA A 57 17.15 2.40 -18.68
N GLY A 58 17.48 1.23 -18.11
CA GLY A 58 17.93 1.08 -16.72
C GLY A 58 16.79 0.99 -15.69
N VAL A 59 15.54 0.83 -16.13
CA VAL A 59 14.39 0.65 -15.25
C VAL A 59 14.40 -0.76 -14.66
N ARG A 60 14.05 -0.88 -13.36
CA ARG A 60 13.86 -2.16 -12.68
C ARG A 60 12.48 -2.27 -12.04
N ARG A 61 11.91 -1.16 -11.58
CA ARG A 61 10.58 -1.11 -10.98
C ARG A 61 9.64 -0.33 -11.89
N VAL A 62 8.40 -0.81 -12.02
CA VAL A 62 7.43 -0.24 -12.95
C VAL A 62 6.07 -0.02 -12.29
N LEU A 63 5.48 1.12 -12.59
CA LEU A 63 4.09 1.44 -12.32
C LEU A 63 3.24 1.08 -13.53
N THR A 64 2.06 0.57 -13.29
CA THR A 64 1.09 0.20 -14.31
C THR A 64 -0.28 0.78 -13.99
N GLN A 65 -1.21 0.62 -14.89
CA GLN A 65 -2.64 0.85 -14.63
C GLN A 65 -3.16 -0.19 -13.61
N ALA A 66 -4.18 0.18 -12.86
CA ALA A 66 -4.88 -0.76 -11.99
C ALA A 66 -5.41 -1.95 -12.80
N GLY A 67 -5.23 -3.15 -12.24
CA GLY A 67 -5.66 -4.39 -12.91
C GLY A 67 -4.86 -4.75 -14.17
N PHE A 68 -3.61 -4.29 -14.29
CA PHE A 68 -2.76 -4.62 -15.44
C PHE A 68 -2.54 -6.14 -15.55
N PRO A 69 -2.94 -6.79 -16.66
CA PRO A 69 -3.01 -8.25 -16.73
C PRO A 69 -1.72 -8.94 -17.21
N CYS A 70 -0.72 -8.19 -17.69
CA CYS A 70 0.48 -8.76 -18.32
C CYS A 70 1.72 -8.66 -17.42
N TRP A 71 1.57 -9.00 -16.13
CA TRP A 71 2.68 -8.95 -15.19
C TRP A 71 3.76 -9.99 -15.45
N GLU A 72 3.38 -11.17 -15.98
CA GLU A 72 4.34 -12.22 -16.29
C GLU A 72 5.33 -11.76 -17.35
N GLU A 73 4.87 -11.08 -18.41
CA GLU A 73 5.72 -10.54 -19.47
C GLU A 73 6.67 -9.44 -18.93
N LEU A 74 6.24 -8.68 -17.92
CA LEU A 74 7.09 -7.69 -17.29
C LEU A 74 8.18 -8.35 -16.43
N LYS A 75 7.82 -9.37 -15.65
CA LYS A 75 8.75 -10.13 -14.82
C LYS A 75 9.79 -10.89 -15.66
N GLU A 76 9.34 -11.56 -16.74
CA GLU A 76 10.22 -12.24 -17.69
C GLU A 76 11.23 -11.27 -18.34
N ALA A 77 10.83 -10.03 -18.57
CA ALA A 77 11.73 -8.99 -19.06
C ALA A 77 12.69 -8.44 -17.99
N GLY A 78 12.50 -8.76 -16.70
CA GLY A 78 13.31 -8.30 -15.57
C GLY A 78 12.77 -7.07 -14.86
N LEU A 79 11.51 -6.71 -15.08
CA LEU A 79 10.81 -5.66 -14.34
C LEU A 79 10.08 -6.22 -13.12
N ARG A 80 9.99 -5.41 -12.06
CA ARG A 80 9.28 -5.76 -10.83
C ARG A 80 8.19 -4.71 -10.56
N PRO A 81 7.09 -5.08 -9.89
CA PRO A 81 6.16 -4.11 -9.37
C PRO A 81 6.84 -3.23 -8.30
N VAL A 82 6.27 -2.08 -8.05
CA VAL A 82 6.60 -1.29 -6.86
C VAL A 82 6.01 -2.01 -5.65
N GLU A 83 6.84 -2.27 -4.65
CA GLU A 83 6.42 -2.91 -3.41
C GLU A 83 5.57 -1.94 -2.58
N THR A 84 4.48 -2.45 -2.01
CA THR A 84 3.52 -1.63 -1.27
C THR A 84 3.44 -1.96 0.21
N GLU A 85 4.07 -3.05 0.63
CA GLU A 85 3.97 -3.58 2.00
C GLU A 85 4.45 -2.56 3.04
N ALA A 86 5.67 -2.06 2.92
CA ALA A 86 6.23 -1.09 3.87
C ALA A 86 5.39 0.20 3.97
N PHE A 87 4.85 0.65 2.84
CA PHE A 87 3.95 1.79 2.79
C PHE A 87 2.62 1.50 3.50
N CYS A 88 2.01 0.34 3.27
CA CYS A 88 0.77 -0.06 3.95
C CYS A 88 0.98 -0.23 5.45
N GLN A 89 2.10 -0.80 5.87
CA GLN A 89 2.47 -0.93 7.28
C GLN A 89 2.68 0.43 7.95
N MET A 90 3.27 1.40 7.26
CA MET A 90 3.40 2.76 7.75
C MET A 90 2.04 3.44 7.94
N LEU A 91 1.05 3.11 7.12
CA LEU A 91 -0.32 3.64 7.24
C LEU A 91 -1.14 3.00 8.36
N ALA A 92 -0.66 1.96 9.03
CA ALA A 92 -1.40 1.17 10.02
C ALA A 92 -2.16 2.01 11.05
N PRO A 93 -1.54 3.00 11.74
CA PRO A 93 -2.26 3.83 12.70
C PRO A 93 -3.38 4.64 12.06
N SER A 94 -3.12 5.22 10.90
CA SER A 94 -4.11 6.00 10.16
C SER A 94 -5.28 5.15 9.67
N LEU A 95 -5.03 3.90 9.27
CA LEU A 95 -6.07 2.92 8.89
C LEU A 95 -6.95 2.56 10.08
N ALA A 96 -6.36 2.24 11.24
CA ALA A 96 -7.12 1.93 12.45
C ALA A 96 -8.02 3.09 12.86
N LEU A 97 -7.48 4.31 12.95
CA LEU A 97 -8.25 5.49 13.34
C LEU A 97 -9.34 5.86 12.31
N ALA A 98 -9.05 5.68 11.02
CA ALA A 98 -10.05 5.90 9.97
C ALA A 98 -11.18 4.85 10.04
N ALA A 99 -10.85 3.60 10.33
CA ALA A 99 -11.82 2.51 10.50
C ALA A 99 -12.75 2.76 11.69
N LEU A 100 -12.21 3.15 12.83
CA LEU A 100 -13.00 3.50 14.01
C LEU A 100 -13.95 4.67 13.72
N ARG A 101 -13.44 5.75 13.10
CA ARG A 101 -14.29 6.91 12.73
C ARG A 101 -15.38 6.53 11.74
N CYS A 102 -15.09 5.67 10.77
CA CYS A 102 -16.07 5.21 9.77
C CYS A 102 -17.26 4.47 10.41
N ARG A 103 -17.06 3.92 11.61
CA ARG A 103 -18.07 3.22 12.41
C ARG A 103 -18.63 4.04 13.58
N ASP A 104 -18.40 5.35 13.59
CA ASP A 104 -18.78 6.25 14.68
C ASP A 104 -18.25 5.81 16.06
N ARG A 105 -17.15 5.06 16.06
CA ARG A 105 -16.47 4.65 17.29
C ARG A 105 -15.41 5.66 17.70
N ARG A 106 -15.40 5.98 18.97
CA ARG A 106 -14.38 6.87 19.54
C ARG A 106 -13.12 6.05 19.87
N PRO A 107 -11.93 6.45 19.39
CA PRO A 107 -10.69 5.72 19.67
C PRO A 107 -10.47 5.47 21.17
N GLU A 108 -10.78 6.46 22.02
CA GLU A 108 -10.62 6.41 23.48
C GLU A 108 -11.57 5.38 24.15
N ARG A 109 -12.45 4.73 23.39
CA ARG A 109 -13.36 3.68 23.85
C ARG A 109 -13.21 2.38 23.08
N SER A 110 -12.23 2.30 22.21
CA SER A 110 -12.05 1.21 21.26
C SER A 110 -10.82 0.37 21.58
N ALA A 111 -10.86 -0.89 21.12
CA ALA A 111 -9.77 -1.85 21.22
C ALA A 111 -9.14 -2.10 19.85
N VAL A 112 -7.80 -2.05 19.79
CA VAL A 112 -7.03 -2.36 18.59
C VAL A 112 -6.08 -3.51 18.86
N LEU A 113 -6.05 -4.50 17.97
CA LEU A 113 -5.12 -5.62 17.99
C LEU A 113 -4.07 -5.44 16.90
N LEU A 114 -2.80 -5.51 17.30
CA LEU A 114 -1.67 -5.63 16.38
C LEU A 114 -1.22 -7.06 16.35
N SER A 115 -1.15 -7.68 15.17
CA SER A 115 -0.82 -9.09 15.03
C SER A 115 0.27 -9.32 14.01
N GLY A 116 1.20 -10.24 14.31
CA GLY A 116 2.30 -10.60 13.42
C GLY A 116 3.12 -11.77 13.96
N PRO A 117 4.01 -12.35 13.14
CA PRO A 117 4.88 -13.46 13.57
C PRO A 117 5.96 -13.04 14.58
N GLY A 118 6.07 -11.74 14.84
CA GLY A 118 7.01 -11.11 15.76
C GLY A 118 6.91 -9.61 15.68
N VAL A 119 7.67 -8.89 16.52
CA VAL A 119 7.68 -7.43 16.56
C VAL A 119 8.60 -6.87 15.48
N SER A 120 8.02 -6.48 14.35
CA SER A 120 8.73 -5.73 13.30
C SER A 120 8.87 -4.25 13.68
N PRO A 121 9.82 -3.49 13.07
CA PRO A 121 9.91 -2.05 13.26
C PRO A 121 8.63 -1.29 12.91
N ALA A 122 7.84 -1.79 11.97
CA ALA A 122 6.58 -1.21 11.57
C ALA A 122 5.48 -1.45 12.62
N LEU A 123 5.40 -2.68 13.15
CA LEU A 123 4.49 -3.02 14.24
C LEU A 123 4.81 -2.21 15.50
N PHE A 124 6.10 -2.11 15.86
CA PHE A 124 6.55 -1.30 17.00
C PHE A 124 6.09 0.16 16.87
N ARG A 125 6.35 0.80 15.73
CA ARG A 125 5.93 2.20 15.49
C ARG A 125 4.41 2.35 15.51
N ALA A 126 3.67 1.38 14.99
CA ALA A 126 2.21 1.40 15.03
C ALA A 126 1.69 1.30 16.47
N ALA A 127 2.30 0.45 17.29
CA ALA A 127 1.98 0.31 18.72
C ALA A 127 2.25 1.61 19.47
N GLU A 128 3.43 2.21 19.29
CA GLU A 128 3.82 3.49 19.91
C GLU A 128 2.84 4.61 19.57
N GLN A 129 2.42 4.70 18.30
CA GLN A 129 1.50 5.74 17.84
C GLN A 129 0.06 5.52 18.28
N LEU A 130 -0.41 4.27 18.34
CA LEU A 130 -1.80 3.96 18.72
C LEU A 130 -2.01 3.93 20.22
N CYS A 131 -0.99 3.55 20.99
CA CYS A 131 -1.08 3.37 22.43
C CYS A 131 -1.70 4.58 23.16
N PRO A 132 -1.31 5.84 22.90
CA PRO A 132 -1.91 7.01 23.55
C PRO A 132 -3.28 7.43 22.99
N GLN A 133 -3.77 6.78 21.91
CA GLN A 133 -4.98 7.20 21.19
C GLN A 133 -6.16 6.27 21.39
N VAL A 134 -5.94 5.02 21.79
CA VAL A 134 -6.98 4.00 21.94
C VAL A 134 -7.13 3.59 23.41
N ARG A 135 -8.33 3.09 23.78
CA ARG A 135 -8.55 2.65 25.15
C ARG A 135 -7.74 1.40 25.48
N ASP A 136 -7.82 0.42 24.62
CA ASP A 136 -7.18 -0.87 24.79
C ASP A 136 -6.32 -1.18 23.55
N LEU A 137 -5.05 -1.45 23.76
CA LEU A 137 -4.17 -1.99 22.76
C LEU A 137 -3.81 -3.43 23.14
N ALA A 138 -3.80 -4.33 22.16
CA ALA A 138 -3.30 -5.69 22.33
C ALA A 138 -2.23 -5.96 21.26
N VAL A 139 -1.21 -6.75 21.62
CA VAL A 139 -0.13 -7.14 20.72
C VAL A 139 -0.02 -8.65 20.72
N ASP A 140 -0.33 -9.26 19.58
CA ASP A 140 -0.18 -10.69 19.31
C ASP A 140 1.02 -10.91 18.38
N ALA A 141 2.20 -11.02 18.97
CA ALA A 141 3.47 -11.20 18.27
C ALA A 141 4.43 -12.13 19.05
N GLY A 142 3.87 -13.13 19.74
CA GLY A 142 4.61 -14.07 20.57
C GLY A 142 5.33 -13.38 21.74
N GLU A 143 6.43 -13.97 22.20
CA GLU A 143 7.20 -13.47 23.34
C GLU A 143 7.66 -12.03 23.17
N ALA A 144 8.14 -11.65 21.97
CA ALA A 144 8.51 -10.27 21.66
C ALA A 144 7.32 -9.30 21.76
N GLY A 145 6.10 -9.78 21.52
CA GLY A 145 4.87 -9.01 21.71
C GLY A 145 4.58 -8.73 23.17
N GLU A 146 4.85 -9.68 24.06
CA GLU A 146 4.71 -9.50 25.51
C GLU A 146 5.73 -8.50 26.06
N GLU A 147 6.98 -8.56 25.58
CA GLU A 147 8.01 -7.59 25.91
C GLU A 147 7.63 -6.17 25.47
N LEU A 148 7.13 -6.02 24.23
CA LEU A 148 6.63 -4.75 23.73
C LEU A 148 5.45 -4.24 24.58
N ALA A 149 4.52 -5.11 24.93
CA ALA A 149 3.38 -4.75 25.78
C ALA A 149 3.83 -4.28 27.17
N ALA A 150 4.84 -4.92 27.75
CA ALA A 150 5.42 -4.52 29.03
C ALA A 150 6.10 -3.13 28.93
N TRP A 151 6.86 -2.91 27.87
CA TRP A 151 7.50 -1.62 27.59
C TRP A 151 6.47 -0.50 27.40
N LEU A 152 5.41 -0.72 26.61
CA LEU A 152 4.35 0.27 26.41
C LEU A 152 3.63 0.64 27.72
N ARG A 153 3.39 -0.35 28.60
CA ARG A 153 2.80 -0.07 29.92
C ARG A 153 3.71 0.78 30.77
N ALA A 154 5.01 0.52 30.76
CA ALA A 154 5.99 1.27 31.54
C ALA A 154 6.17 2.70 31.03
N GLU A 155 6.26 2.88 29.71
CA GLU A 155 6.56 4.17 29.08
C GLU A 155 5.34 5.10 29.03
N PHE A 156 4.17 4.55 28.67
CA PHE A 156 2.97 5.38 28.45
C PHE A 156 1.90 5.22 29.55
N GLY A 157 2.08 4.32 30.49
CA GLY A 157 1.04 4.01 31.49
C GLY A 157 -0.24 3.43 30.86
N ALA A 158 -0.13 2.86 29.67
CA ALA A 158 -1.28 2.50 28.86
C ALA A 158 -1.88 1.14 29.22
N ALA A 159 -3.18 0.98 28.95
CA ALA A 159 -3.88 -0.30 29.10
C ALA A 159 -3.54 -1.22 27.92
N VAL A 160 -2.39 -1.91 27.97
CA VAL A 160 -2.05 -2.93 26.99
C VAL A 160 -2.49 -4.28 27.55
N ARG A 161 -3.45 -4.91 26.87
CA ARG A 161 -4.05 -6.19 27.28
C ARG A 161 -3.33 -7.38 26.66
N PRO A 162 -3.38 -8.57 27.30
CA PRO A 162 -3.05 -9.80 26.62
C PRO A 162 -3.92 -9.98 25.38
N PRO A 163 -3.42 -10.59 24.30
CA PRO A 163 -4.20 -10.77 23.07
C PRO A 163 -5.38 -11.74 23.25
N ASP A 164 -5.27 -12.66 24.17
CA ASP A 164 -6.30 -13.66 24.45
C ASP A 164 -7.57 -13.02 25.01
N GLY A 165 -8.70 -13.26 24.34
CA GLY A 165 -10.01 -12.78 24.75
C GLY A 165 -10.27 -11.30 24.47
N VAL A 166 -9.42 -10.61 23.71
CA VAL A 166 -9.69 -9.24 23.26
C VAL A 166 -10.64 -9.26 22.06
N GLU A 167 -11.85 -8.75 22.25
CA GLU A 167 -12.74 -8.39 21.14
C GLU A 167 -12.25 -7.09 20.53
N ALA A 168 -11.40 -7.20 19.50
CA ALA A 168 -10.84 -6.03 18.83
C ALA A 168 -11.84 -5.40 17.83
N ASP A 169 -12.04 -4.10 17.94
CA ASP A 169 -12.78 -3.32 16.93
C ASP A 169 -12.02 -3.28 15.58
N VAL A 170 -10.70 -3.23 15.67
CA VAL A 170 -9.79 -3.21 14.50
C VAL A 170 -8.60 -4.11 14.77
N THR A 171 -8.26 -4.95 13.78
CA THR A 171 -7.05 -5.77 13.77
C THR A 171 -6.14 -5.36 12.63
N LEU A 172 -4.87 -5.12 12.94
CA LEU A 172 -3.81 -4.78 12.00
C LEU A 172 -2.81 -5.93 11.93
N CYS A 173 -2.77 -6.65 10.81
CA CYS A 173 -1.88 -7.79 10.61
C CYS A 173 -0.62 -7.35 9.85
N PHE A 174 0.54 -7.52 10.47
CA PHE A 174 1.87 -7.22 9.91
C PHE A 174 2.56 -8.47 9.32
N GLY A 175 1.91 -9.61 9.38
CA GLY A 175 2.33 -10.88 8.82
C GLY A 175 1.22 -11.92 8.92
N PRO A 176 1.46 -13.14 8.42
CA PRO A 176 0.49 -14.22 8.52
C PRO A 176 0.18 -14.51 10.01
N SER A 177 -1.07 -14.36 10.36
CA SER A 177 -1.59 -14.68 11.70
C SER A 177 -3.08 -14.97 11.62
N PRO A 178 -3.66 -15.73 12.57
CA PRO A 178 -5.10 -15.84 12.69
C PRO A 178 -5.68 -14.50 13.08
N ALA A 179 -6.28 -13.81 12.10
CA ALA A 179 -6.86 -12.50 12.30
C ALA A 179 -8.29 -12.64 12.81
N ALA A 180 -8.59 -12.06 13.94
CA ALA A 180 -9.93 -11.95 14.51
C ALA A 180 -10.28 -10.48 14.76
N GLY A 181 -11.55 -10.13 14.67
CA GLY A 181 -12.02 -8.75 14.89
C GLY A 181 -13.09 -8.33 13.90
N GLU A 182 -13.74 -7.22 14.19
CA GLU A 182 -14.81 -6.69 13.32
C GLU A 182 -14.28 -6.12 12.01
N MET A 183 -13.06 -5.56 12.02
CA MET A 183 -12.38 -5.06 10.84
C MET A 183 -10.90 -5.46 10.84
N VAL A 184 -10.49 -6.13 9.79
CA VAL A 184 -9.14 -6.69 9.65
C VAL A 184 -8.43 -6.08 8.46
N PHE A 185 -7.24 -5.52 8.69
CA PHE A 185 -6.32 -5.06 7.65
C PHE A 185 -5.14 -6.02 7.55
N ARG A 186 -4.86 -6.55 6.37
CA ARG A 186 -3.68 -7.39 6.10
C ARG A 186 -2.63 -6.56 5.41
N LEU A 187 -1.66 -6.05 6.17
CA LEU A 187 -0.65 -5.06 5.73
C LEU A 187 0.64 -5.72 5.23
N TYR A 188 0.57 -6.96 4.79
CA TYR A 188 1.72 -7.76 4.38
C TYR A 188 1.52 -8.43 3.03
N GLY A 189 2.65 -8.86 2.44
CA GLY A 189 2.66 -9.56 1.16
C GLY A 189 2.53 -8.63 -0.06
N PRO A 190 2.51 -9.22 -1.25
CA PRO A 190 2.56 -8.47 -2.51
C PRO A 190 1.26 -7.71 -2.81
N THR A 191 0.15 -8.10 -2.19
CA THR A 191 -1.18 -7.49 -2.35
C THR A 191 -1.83 -7.26 -0.99
N PRO A 192 -1.41 -6.23 -0.24
CA PRO A 192 -2.01 -5.90 1.05
C PRO A 192 -3.52 -5.64 0.93
N ASP A 193 -4.29 -6.10 1.91
CA ASP A 193 -5.72 -5.86 1.98
C ASP A 193 -6.03 -4.73 2.97
N LEU A 194 -6.48 -3.62 2.43
CA LEU A 194 -6.87 -2.43 3.19
C LEU A 194 -8.38 -2.37 3.48
N ALA A 195 -9.11 -3.49 3.40
CA ALA A 195 -10.54 -3.58 3.66
C ALA A 195 -11.37 -2.51 2.90
N GLY A 196 -10.96 -2.18 1.67
CA GLY A 196 -11.58 -1.16 0.83
C GLY A 196 -11.22 0.30 1.17
N PHE A 197 -10.42 0.54 2.21
CA PHE A 197 -9.88 1.88 2.50
C PHE A 197 -8.83 2.27 1.45
N ARG A 198 -8.73 3.55 1.17
CA ARG A 198 -7.86 4.07 0.12
C ARG A 198 -6.96 5.17 0.65
N PRO A 199 -5.62 5.04 0.54
CA PRO A 199 -4.73 6.15 0.85
C PRO A 199 -4.89 7.28 -0.17
N ALA A 200 -4.79 8.51 0.32
CA ALA A 200 -4.85 9.73 -0.45
C ALA A 200 -3.84 10.75 0.07
N VAL A 201 -3.43 11.69 -0.78
CA VAL A 201 -2.53 12.78 -0.40
C VAL A 201 -3.28 14.09 -0.43
N ARG A 202 -3.11 14.91 0.59
CA ARG A 202 -3.70 16.25 0.63
C ARG A 202 -2.97 17.19 -0.33
N GLY A 203 -3.76 17.92 -1.13
CA GLY A 203 -3.23 18.98 -1.99
C GLY A 203 -2.33 18.51 -3.13
N VAL A 204 -2.42 17.24 -3.52
CA VAL A 204 -1.72 16.68 -4.69
C VAL A 204 -2.71 15.95 -5.57
N GLU A 205 -2.82 16.38 -6.81
CA GLU A 205 -3.57 15.67 -7.84
C GLU A 205 -2.68 14.55 -8.39
N LEU A 206 -3.17 13.32 -8.24
CA LEU A 206 -2.45 12.15 -8.73
C LEU A 206 -2.82 11.89 -10.21
N PRO A 207 -1.86 11.48 -11.04
CA PRO A 207 -2.14 11.13 -12.43
C PRO A 207 -3.25 10.08 -12.54
N ALA A 208 -4.20 10.36 -13.42
CA ALA A 208 -5.24 9.39 -13.76
C ALA A 208 -4.63 8.18 -14.48
N GLY A 209 -5.24 7.01 -14.31
CA GLY A 209 -4.88 5.81 -15.05
C GLY A 209 -3.79 4.94 -14.41
N LEU A 210 -3.00 5.41 -13.46
CA LEU A 210 -2.05 4.59 -12.73
C LEU A 210 -2.69 3.93 -11.50
N ASP A 211 -2.18 2.75 -11.13
CA ASP A 211 -2.56 2.13 -9.86
C ASP A 211 -2.08 3.02 -8.71
N ARG A 212 -3.04 3.48 -7.93
CA ARG A 212 -2.82 4.50 -6.89
C ARG A 212 -1.95 4.01 -5.76
N LEU A 213 -2.12 2.76 -5.31
CA LEU A 213 -1.38 2.25 -4.16
C LEU A 213 0.12 2.12 -4.45
N PRO A 214 0.58 1.48 -5.53
CA PRO A 214 1.99 1.46 -5.91
C PRO A 214 2.56 2.85 -6.20
N LEU A 215 1.76 3.75 -6.79
CA LEU A 215 2.17 5.13 -7.04
C LEU A 215 2.49 5.88 -5.74
N LEU A 216 1.60 5.80 -4.75
CA LEU A 216 1.80 6.44 -3.45
C LEU A 216 2.96 5.82 -2.67
N ALA A 217 3.09 4.48 -2.70
CA ALA A 217 4.20 3.77 -2.08
C ALA A 217 5.55 4.26 -2.63
N MET A 218 5.65 4.39 -3.95
CA MET A 218 6.86 4.91 -4.60
C MET A 218 7.15 6.36 -4.21
N LEU A 219 6.15 7.24 -4.24
CA LEU A 219 6.32 8.66 -3.89
C LEU A 219 6.76 8.84 -2.43
N TRP A 220 6.24 8.00 -1.53
CA TRP A 220 6.64 7.98 -0.13
C TRP A 220 8.08 7.48 0.03
N GLU A 221 8.43 6.37 -0.60
CA GLU A 221 9.78 5.79 -0.58
C GLU A 221 10.84 6.78 -1.09
N GLU A 222 10.51 7.53 -2.15
CA GLU A 222 11.37 8.56 -2.74
C GLU A 222 11.32 9.91 -1.99
N GLY A 223 10.65 9.97 -0.84
CA GLY A 223 10.55 11.17 0.01
C GLY A 223 9.77 12.34 -0.62
N ARG A 224 8.93 12.09 -1.62
CA ARG A 224 8.11 13.13 -2.27
C ARG A 224 6.84 13.45 -1.51
N ILE A 225 6.37 12.51 -0.71
CA ILE A 225 5.25 12.70 0.21
C ILE A 225 5.65 12.23 1.60
N GLY A 226 5.40 13.05 2.60
CA GLY A 226 5.56 12.68 4.01
C GLY A 226 4.28 12.05 4.58
N GLY A 227 4.43 11.32 5.67
CA GLY A 227 3.30 10.67 6.34
C GLY A 227 2.21 11.65 6.80
N GLU A 228 2.59 12.88 7.16
CA GLU A 228 1.70 13.96 7.61
C GLU A 228 0.74 14.46 6.51
N ARG A 229 1.10 14.25 5.25
CA ARG A 229 0.25 14.61 4.09
C ARG A 229 -0.68 13.49 3.65
N LEU A 230 -0.49 12.29 4.21
CA LEU A 230 -1.28 11.13 3.88
C LEU A 230 -2.58 11.08 4.70
N ASN A 231 -3.65 10.77 4.02
CA ASN A 231 -4.95 10.47 4.59
C ASN A 231 -5.40 9.09 4.18
N VAL A 232 -6.28 8.52 4.97
CA VAL A 232 -7.00 7.30 4.64
C VAL A 232 -8.47 7.63 4.47
N LEU A 233 -9.00 7.34 3.28
CA LEU A 233 -10.39 7.53 2.94
C LEU A 233 -11.15 6.22 3.13
N PRO A 234 -12.34 6.24 3.74
CA PRO A 234 -13.17 5.06 3.92
C PRO A 234 -13.68 4.50 2.58
N PRO A 235 -14.14 3.23 2.57
CA PRO A 235 -14.82 2.66 1.42
C PRO A 235 -15.98 3.57 0.97
N ASN A 236 -16.22 3.64 -0.34
CA ASN A 236 -17.29 4.43 -0.96
C ASN A 236 -17.18 5.96 -0.89
N THR A 237 -16.12 6.52 -0.37
CA THR A 237 -15.86 7.97 -0.50
C THR A 237 -15.57 8.29 -1.97
N LYS A 238 -16.45 9.11 -2.59
CA LYS A 238 -16.15 9.67 -3.92
C LYS A 238 -14.94 10.57 -3.78
N LEU A 239 -13.88 10.27 -4.52
CA LEU A 239 -12.79 11.22 -4.69
C LEU A 239 -13.35 12.38 -5.49
N LEU A 240 -13.36 13.58 -4.92
CA LEU A 240 -13.58 14.80 -5.69
C LEU A 240 -12.40 14.87 -6.68
N THR A 241 -12.71 14.61 -7.94
CA THR A 241 -11.81 14.80 -9.08
C THR A 241 -11.67 16.27 -9.38
#